data_35cfd8f49d656d3772ce9c5b11c118a8
#
_entry.id   35cfd8f49d656d3772ce9c5b11c118a8
#
_cell.length_a   1.000
_cell.length_b   1.000
_cell.length_c   1.000
_cell.angle_alpha   90.00
_cell.angle_beta   90.00
_cell.angle_gamma   90.00
#
_symmetry.space_group_name_H-M   'P 1'
#
loop_
_entity.id
_entity.type
_entity.pdbx_description
1 polymer ?
#
loop_
_entity_poly.entity_id
_entity_poly.type
_entity_poly.pdbx_seq_one_letter_code
_entity_poly.pdbx_strand_id
1 'polypeptide(L)'
;MNMMAPANTAEEEMMLPVSARIRARIRQANQRFHANDNISAFIAPGENDALLDEVADRMKGVLESLVIDTESDHNTQDTARRVAKMYLTEVFRGRYVAPPPVTEFPNAERLNELMIVGPITVRSACSHHFCPIMGRLWIGLMPNEHSNLIGLSKYSRLAEWIMSRPQIQEEAITQMAELLMTKVSPDGLAVIMRSEEHTSELQPRFGVSYAVFCLK
;
A
#
# COMPACT_ATOMS: atom_id res chain seq x y z
N MET A 1 24.12 -1.19 -36.02
CA MET A 1 22.94 -0.55 -36.61
C MET A 1 21.90 -0.45 -35.52
N ASN A 2 21.93 0.70 -34.83
CA ASN A 2 21.11 0.91 -33.60
C ASN A 2 19.75 1.42 -34.07
N MET A 3 18.74 0.58 -34.03
CA MET A 3 17.37 1.00 -34.27
C MET A 3 16.88 1.78 -33.05
N MET A 4 16.91 3.11 -33.14
CA MET A 4 16.18 3.98 -32.22
C MET A 4 14.69 3.63 -32.35
N ALA A 5 14.05 3.26 -31.23
CA ALA A 5 12.59 3.19 -31.14
C ALA A 5 12.01 4.57 -31.50
N PRO A 6 10.92 4.67 -32.28
CA PRO A 6 10.32 5.94 -32.64
C PRO A 6 9.86 6.65 -31.33
N ALA A 7 10.20 7.93 -31.25
CA ALA A 7 9.68 8.81 -30.21
C ALA A 7 8.15 8.87 -30.40
N ASN A 8 7.41 8.30 -29.46
CA ASN A 8 5.97 8.48 -29.38
C ASN A 8 5.70 9.98 -29.23
N THR A 9 4.89 10.56 -30.09
CA THR A 9 4.56 11.98 -29.97
C THR A 9 3.69 12.19 -28.71
N ALA A 10 3.75 13.35 -28.08
CA ALA A 10 2.95 13.66 -26.89
C ALA A 10 1.43 13.43 -27.12
N GLU A 11 0.97 13.55 -28.36
CA GLU A 11 -0.41 13.29 -28.76
C GLU A 11 -0.74 11.79 -28.72
N GLU A 12 0.16 10.91 -29.17
CA GLU A 12 0.00 9.46 -29.09
C GLU A 12 -0.01 8.98 -27.63
N GLU A 13 0.81 9.60 -26.78
CA GLU A 13 0.85 9.28 -25.34
C GLU A 13 -0.48 9.66 -24.65
N MET A 14 -1.10 10.77 -25.03
CA MET A 14 -2.43 11.19 -24.50
C MET A 14 -3.58 10.28 -24.92
N MET A 15 -3.47 9.56 -26.04
CA MET A 15 -4.46 8.59 -26.50
C MET A 15 -4.39 7.25 -25.77
N LEU A 16 -3.31 6.97 -25.04
CA LEU A 16 -3.18 5.74 -24.26
C LEU A 16 -4.05 5.75 -22.98
N PRO A 17 -4.55 4.59 -22.56
CA PRO A 17 -5.16 4.46 -21.24
C PRO A 17 -4.26 5.02 -20.14
N VAL A 18 -4.85 5.65 -19.14
CA VAL A 18 -4.07 6.30 -18.06
C VAL A 18 -3.15 5.31 -17.35
N SER A 19 -3.59 4.07 -17.14
CA SER A 19 -2.74 3.01 -16.55
C SER A 19 -1.52 2.69 -17.42
N ALA A 20 -1.61 2.79 -18.74
CA ALA A 20 -0.49 2.57 -19.65
C ALA A 20 0.52 3.71 -19.55
N ARG A 21 0.07 4.96 -19.47
CA ARG A 21 0.92 6.15 -19.26
C ARG A 21 1.69 6.08 -17.96
N ILE A 22 1.00 5.74 -16.85
CA ILE A 22 1.65 5.56 -15.54
C ILE A 22 2.72 4.47 -15.62
N ARG A 23 2.40 3.31 -16.21
CA ARG A 23 3.37 2.21 -16.38
C ARG A 23 4.57 2.62 -17.24
N ALA A 24 4.37 3.42 -18.28
CA ALA A 24 5.46 3.92 -19.12
C ALA A 24 6.43 4.78 -18.29
N ARG A 25 5.92 5.72 -17.49
CA ARG A 25 6.73 6.58 -16.60
C ARG A 25 7.53 5.78 -15.58
N ILE A 26 6.93 4.76 -14.97
CA ILE A 26 7.62 3.88 -14.01
C ILE A 26 8.76 3.13 -14.69
N ARG A 27 8.52 2.59 -15.91
CA ARG A 27 9.55 1.88 -16.68
C ARG A 27 10.67 2.81 -17.12
N GLN A 28 10.37 4.02 -17.59
CA GLN A 28 11.37 5.03 -17.93
C GLN A 28 12.27 5.39 -16.75
N ALA A 29 11.71 5.45 -15.54
CA ALA A 29 12.45 5.68 -14.32
C ALA A 29 13.22 4.43 -13.83
N ASN A 30 13.17 3.31 -14.56
CA ASN A 30 13.75 2.02 -14.17
C ASN A 30 13.34 1.58 -12.77
N GLN A 31 12.06 1.86 -12.39
CA GLN A 31 11.50 1.49 -11.11
C GLN A 31 10.58 0.26 -11.24
N ARG A 32 10.57 -0.54 -10.19
CA ARG A 32 9.60 -1.64 -10.10
C ARG A 32 8.21 -1.10 -9.71
N PHE A 33 7.17 -1.88 -9.97
CA PHE A 33 5.80 -1.57 -9.57
C PHE A 33 5.04 -2.83 -9.15
N HIS A 34 5.64 -3.58 -8.22
CA HIS A 34 4.97 -4.73 -7.60
C HIS A 34 3.69 -4.29 -6.91
N ALA A 35 2.82 -5.25 -6.57
CA ALA A 35 1.51 -4.96 -6.03
C ALA A 35 1.55 -4.04 -4.78
N ASN A 36 2.55 -4.23 -3.92
CA ASN A 36 2.75 -3.51 -2.67
C ASN A 36 3.66 -2.28 -2.75
N ASP A 37 4.15 -1.91 -3.94
CA ASP A 37 4.92 -0.68 -4.10
C ASP A 37 4.00 0.55 -4.11
N ASN A 38 4.48 1.67 -3.58
CA ASN A 38 3.83 2.97 -3.77
C ASN A 38 4.25 3.54 -5.13
N ILE A 39 3.27 3.97 -5.92
CA ILE A 39 3.49 4.54 -7.26
C ILE A 39 3.03 5.99 -7.38
N SER A 40 2.72 6.65 -6.27
CA SER A 40 2.16 8.00 -6.26
C SER A 40 3.04 9.04 -6.96
N ALA A 41 4.36 8.89 -6.93
CA ALA A 41 5.30 9.78 -7.61
C ALA A 41 5.17 9.78 -9.14
N PHE A 42 4.52 8.76 -9.71
CA PHE A 42 4.35 8.58 -11.15
C PHE A 42 2.94 8.93 -11.63
N ILE A 43 2.07 9.40 -10.74
CA ILE A 43 0.69 9.78 -11.04
C ILE A 43 0.63 11.31 -11.15
N ALA A 44 0.25 11.80 -12.33
CA ALA A 44 0.09 13.23 -12.54
C ALA A 44 -1.23 13.74 -11.94
N PRO A 45 -1.35 15.07 -11.68
CA PRO A 45 -2.60 15.65 -11.21
C PRO A 45 -3.78 15.29 -12.11
N GLY A 46 -4.89 14.84 -11.50
CA GLY A 46 -6.11 14.44 -12.22
C GLY A 46 -6.12 12.99 -12.74
N GLU A 47 -4.96 12.30 -12.77
CA GLU A 47 -4.92 10.92 -13.27
C GLU A 47 -5.53 9.89 -12.32
N ASN A 48 -5.68 10.20 -11.03
CA ASN A 48 -6.38 9.29 -10.11
C ASN A 48 -7.86 9.12 -10.51
N ASP A 49 -8.53 10.19 -10.91
CA ASP A 49 -9.94 10.14 -11.35
C ASP A 49 -10.04 9.39 -12.68
N ALA A 50 -9.15 9.68 -13.64
CA ALA A 50 -9.11 8.95 -14.91
C ALA A 50 -8.76 7.46 -14.72
N LEU A 51 -7.90 7.12 -13.76
CA LEU A 51 -7.61 5.73 -13.40
C LEU A 51 -8.82 5.04 -12.77
N LEU A 52 -9.60 5.76 -11.95
CA LEU A 52 -10.83 5.24 -11.38
C LEU A 52 -11.84 4.91 -12.47
N ASP A 53 -12.02 5.79 -13.44
CA ASP A 53 -12.91 5.56 -14.58
C ASP A 53 -12.45 4.37 -15.42
N GLU A 54 -11.14 4.28 -15.75
CA GLU A 54 -10.58 3.13 -16.48
C GLU A 54 -10.80 1.81 -15.71
N VAL A 55 -10.58 1.80 -14.39
CA VAL A 55 -10.79 0.59 -13.56
C VAL A 55 -12.27 0.23 -13.50
N ALA A 56 -13.16 1.22 -13.41
CA ALA A 56 -14.61 0.97 -13.40
C ALA A 56 -15.08 0.30 -14.70
N ASP A 57 -14.60 0.80 -15.85
CA ASP A 57 -14.94 0.23 -17.16
C ASP A 57 -14.43 -1.23 -17.27
N ARG A 58 -13.20 -1.50 -16.84
CA ARG A 58 -12.66 -2.86 -16.81
C ARG A 58 -13.42 -3.78 -15.86
N MET A 59 -13.81 -3.25 -14.69
CA MET A 59 -14.59 -4.01 -13.70
C MET A 59 -15.99 -4.32 -14.23
N LYS A 60 -16.62 -3.42 -14.98
CA LYS A 60 -17.89 -3.71 -15.67
C LYS A 60 -17.74 -4.92 -16.58
N GLY A 61 -16.70 -4.96 -17.41
CA GLY A 61 -16.42 -6.12 -18.27
C GLY A 61 -16.19 -7.42 -17.49
N VAL A 62 -15.58 -7.36 -16.29
CA VAL A 62 -15.45 -8.54 -15.41
C VAL A 62 -16.82 -9.03 -14.93
N LEU A 63 -17.69 -8.11 -14.47
CA LEU A 63 -19.04 -8.46 -14.00
C LEU A 63 -19.87 -9.09 -15.14
N GLU A 64 -19.82 -8.50 -16.33
CA GLU A 64 -20.49 -9.03 -17.52
C GLU A 64 -19.99 -10.44 -17.90
N SER A 65 -18.68 -10.68 -17.78
CA SER A 65 -18.08 -12.01 -18.00
C SER A 65 -18.50 -13.04 -16.96
N LEU A 66 -18.86 -12.58 -15.75
CA LEU A 66 -19.48 -13.41 -14.70
C LEU A 66 -20.99 -13.60 -14.91
N VAL A 67 -21.55 -13.09 -16.02
CA VAL A 67 -22.98 -13.14 -16.35
C VAL A 67 -23.84 -12.40 -15.32
N ILE A 68 -23.33 -11.30 -14.79
CA ILE A 68 -24.04 -10.41 -13.86
C ILE A 68 -24.66 -9.28 -14.67
N ASP A 69 -25.97 -9.05 -14.49
CA ASP A 69 -26.67 -7.93 -15.11
C ASP A 69 -26.24 -6.61 -14.49
N THR A 70 -25.55 -5.78 -15.26
CA THR A 70 -25.09 -4.44 -14.87
C THR A 70 -25.96 -3.33 -15.42
N GLU A 71 -27.05 -3.62 -16.11
CA GLU A 71 -27.92 -2.64 -16.77
C GLU A 71 -29.28 -2.51 -16.10
N SER A 72 -29.97 -3.62 -15.84
CA SER A 72 -31.32 -3.63 -15.31
C SER A 72 -31.44 -4.02 -13.83
N ASP A 73 -30.45 -4.69 -13.25
CA ASP A 73 -30.43 -4.97 -11.81
C ASP A 73 -29.96 -3.74 -11.02
N HIS A 74 -30.91 -3.11 -10.31
CA HIS A 74 -30.66 -1.93 -9.47
C HIS A 74 -29.60 -2.14 -8.36
N ASN A 75 -29.28 -3.38 -7.98
CA ASN A 75 -28.24 -3.69 -7.02
C ASN A 75 -26.84 -3.62 -7.63
N THR A 76 -26.71 -3.95 -8.92
CA THR A 76 -25.42 -4.14 -9.59
C THR A 76 -25.07 -3.06 -10.63
N GLN A 77 -26.01 -2.18 -10.99
CA GLN A 77 -25.79 -1.07 -11.93
C GLN A 77 -24.52 -0.25 -11.64
N ASP A 78 -24.29 0.10 -10.37
CA ASP A 78 -23.14 0.93 -9.95
C ASP A 78 -21.98 0.09 -9.37
N THR A 79 -22.09 -1.24 -9.32
CA THR A 79 -21.12 -2.09 -8.63
C THR A 79 -19.71 -1.91 -9.18
N ALA A 80 -19.55 -1.84 -10.49
CA ALA A 80 -18.25 -1.63 -11.13
C ALA A 80 -17.54 -0.37 -10.61
N ARG A 81 -18.28 0.76 -10.56
CA ARG A 81 -17.74 2.03 -10.08
C ARG A 81 -17.49 2.03 -8.57
N ARG A 82 -18.37 1.40 -7.79
CA ARG A 82 -18.21 1.28 -6.33
C ARG A 82 -16.97 0.45 -6.00
N VAL A 83 -16.73 -0.67 -6.69
CA VAL A 83 -15.55 -1.53 -6.52
C VAL A 83 -14.28 -0.79 -6.93
N ALA A 84 -14.29 -0.10 -8.08
CA ALA A 84 -13.16 0.71 -8.52
C ALA A 84 -12.79 1.77 -7.48
N LYS A 85 -13.79 2.52 -6.97
CA LYS A 85 -13.59 3.53 -5.93
C LYS A 85 -13.03 2.89 -4.65
N MET A 86 -13.62 1.80 -4.18
CA MET A 86 -13.15 1.08 -3.00
C MET A 86 -11.67 0.70 -3.12
N TYR A 87 -11.26 0.13 -4.26
CA TYR A 87 -9.86 -0.24 -4.44
C TYR A 87 -8.92 0.96 -4.48
N LEU A 88 -9.23 2.00 -5.24
CA LEU A 88 -8.29 3.12 -5.41
C LEU A 88 -8.24 4.04 -4.18
N THR A 89 -9.38 4.27 -3.50
CA THR A 89 -9.47 5.29 -2.45
C THR A 89 -9.43 4.75 -1.03
N GLU A 90 -9.61 3.44 -0.85
CA GLU A 90 -9.69 2.80 0.45
C GLU A 90 -8.68 1.65 0.57
N VAL A 91 -8.97 0.50 -0.05
CA VAL A 91 -8.22 -0.75 0.14
C VAL A 91 -6.77 -0.65 -0.36
N PHE A 92 -6.54 0.00 -1.52
CA PHE A 92 -5.20 0.18 -2.09
C PHE A 92 -4.72 1.63 -2.08
N ARG A 93 -5.34 2.48 -1.27
CA ARG A 93 -5.03 3.91 -1.19
C ARG A 93 -3.53 4.17 -1.01
N GLY A 94 -2.86 3.40 -0.14
CA GLY A 94 -1.43 3.55 0.11
C GLY A 94 -0.52 3.30 -1.10
N ARG A 95 -1.06 2.69 -2.17
CA ARG A 95 -0.36 2.55 -3.44
C ARG A 95 -0.34 3.84 -4.25
N TYR A 96 -1.43 4.62 -4.18
CA TYR A 96 -1.71 5.76 -5.06
C TYR A 96 -1.47 7.11 -4.40
N VAL A 97 -1.30 7.17 -3.08
CA VAL A 97 -1.05 8.42 -2.35
C VAL A 97 0.35 8.44 -1.74
N ALA A 98 0.91 9.63 -1.65
CA ALA A 98 2.21 9.84 -1.01
C ALA A 98 2.19 9.40 0.48
N PRO A 99 3.35 9.05 1.06
CA PRO A 99 3.43 8.73 2.47
C PRO A 99 2.94 9.89 3.35
N PRO A 100 2.29 9.59 4.49
CA PRO A 100 1.87 10.63 5.41
C PRO A 100 3.08 11.40 5.94
N PRO A 101 2.95 12.71 6.16
CA PRO A 101 4.04 13.50 6.73
C PRO A 101 4.34 13.04 8.16
N VAL A 102 5.61 12.79 8.43
CA VAL A 102 6.12 12.41 9.74
C VAL A 102 7.05 13.49 10.23
N THR A 103 6.68 14.12 11.34
CA THR A 103 7.57 15.04 12.03
C THR A 103 8.46 14.24 12.96
N GLU A 104 9.76 14.39 12.78
CA GLU A 104 10.80 13.79 13.60
C GLU A 104 11.32 14.84 14.58
N PHE A 105 11.67 14.44 15.78
CA PHE A 105 12.28 15.29 16.80
C PHE A 105 13.37 14.53 17.55
N PRO A 106 14.46 15.20 17.95
CA PRO A 106 15.57 14.54 18.61
C PRO A 106 15.15 13.96 19.95
N ASN A 107 15.79 12.85 20.36
CA ASN A 107 15.61 12.25 21.68
C ASN A 107 16.29 13.08 22.78
N ALA A 108 15.76 14.28 23.07
CA ALA A 108 16.34 15.22 24.01
C ALA A 108 16.43 14.66 25.45
N GLU A 109 15.46 13.83 25.83
CA GLU A 109 15.41 13.19 27.16
C GLU A 109 16.26 11.92 27.24
N ARG A 110 16.99 11.57 26.17
CA ARG A 110 17.84 10.36 26.09
C ARG A 110 17.12 9.09 26.50
N LEU A 111 15.89 8.93 26.05
CA LEU A 111 15.13 7.70 26.27
C LEU A 111 15.89 6.51 25.68
N ASN A 112 16.09 5.48 26.48
CA ASN A 112 16.81 4.25 26.10
C ASN A 112 16.08 2.98 26.59
N GLU A 113 14.81 3.11 26.92
CA GLU A 113 13.95 2.01 27.36
C GLU A 113 13.10 1.50 26.20
N LEU A 114 12.70 0.23 26.30
CA LEU A 114 11.80 -0.38 25.33
C LEU A 114 10.44 0.29 25.31
N MET A 115 10.11 0.89 24.19
CA MET A 115 8.81 1.48 23.92
C MET A 115 7.97 0.47 23.11
N ILE A 116 6.72 0.23 23.51
CA ILE A 116 5.79 -0.62 22.76
C ILE A 116 4.60 0.22 22.30
N VAL A 117 4.38 0.25 21.00
CA VAL A 117 3.24 0.90 20.37
C VAL A 117 2.31 -0.15 19.81
N GLY A 118 1.08 -0.16 20.28
CA GLY A 118 0.07 -1.12 19.83
C GLY A 118 -0.97 -1.43 20.91
N PRO A 119 -1.99 -2.22 20.59
CA PRO A 119 -2.26 -2.79 19.27
C PRO A 119 -2.77 -1.75 18.26
N ILE A 120 -2.19 -1.76 17.05
CA ILE A 120 -2.68 -0.97 15.92
C ILE A 120 -3.57 -1.89 15.08
N THR A 121 -4.80 -1.47 14.82
CA THR A 121 -5.70 -2.22 13.93
C THR A 121 -5.19 -2.16 12.50
N VAL A 122 -5.05 -3.31 11.86
CA VAL A 122 -4.61 -3.46 10.47
C VAL A 122 -5.76 -3.93 9.61
N ARG A 123 -5.91 -3.28 8.46
CA ARG A 123 -6.79 -3.69 7.36
C ARG A 123 -5.97 -3.66 6.08
N SER A 124 -5.98 -4.77 5.35
CA SER A 124 -5.24 -4.95 4.11
C SER A 124 -6.00 -5.87 3.18
N ALA A 125 -5.42 -6.17 2.02
CA ALA A 125 -5.90 -7.24 1.15
C ALA A 125 -4.71 -8.09 0.68
N CYS A 126 -4.92 -9.39 0.63
CA CYS A 126 -3.95 -10.33 0.13
C CYS A 126 -3.64 -10.05 -1.36
N SER A 127 -2.36 -9.98 -1.72
CA SER A 127 -1.96 -9.73 -3.11
C SER A 127 -2.34 -10.86 -4.07
N HIS A 128 -2.61 -12.08 -3.57
CA HIS A 128 -2.93 -13.24 -4.39
C HIS A 128 -4.40 -13.28 -4.84
N HIS A 129 -5.34 -12.98 -3.94
CA HIS A 129 -6.77 -13.14 -4.19
C HIS A 129 -7.58 -11.87 -3.94
N PHE A 130 -6.94 -10.79 -3.48
CA PHE A 130 -7.56 -9.54 -3.01
C PHE A 130 -8.58 -9.73 -1.88
N CYS A 131 -8.51 -10.89 -1.21
CA CYS A 131 -9.32 -11.14 -0.02
C CYS A 131 -8.87 -10.24 1.14
N PRO A 132 -9.81 -9.79 2.00
CA PRO A 132 -9.49 -8.96 3.14
C PRO A 132 -8.56 -9.65 4.13
N ILE A 133 -7.57 -8.90 4.62
CA ILE A 133 -6.71 -9.27 5.75
C ILE A 133 -7.07 -8.32 6.90
N MET A 134 -7.43 -8.89 8.04
CA MET A 134 -7.73 -8.14 9.26
C MET A 134 -6.76 -8.57 10.35
N GLY A 135 -6.23 -7.59 11.10
CA GLY A 135 -5.25 -7.95 12.12
C GLY A 135 -4.90 -6.84 13.09
N ARG A 136 -3.88 -7.13 13.87
CA ARG A 136 -3.29 -6.20 14.84
C ARG A 136 -1.78 -6.20 14.71
N LEU A 137 -1.19 -5.03 14.83
CA LEU A 137 0.24 -4.77 14.73
C LEU A 137 0.75 -4.21 16.06
N TRP A 138 1.92 -4.69 16.49
CA TRP A 138 2.68 -4.14 17.62
C TRP A 138 4.08 -3.78 17.12
N ILE A 139 4.59 -2.67 17.61
CA ILE A 139 5.92 -2.16 17.29
C ILE A 139 6.64 -1.98 18.61
N GLY A 140 7.70 -2.76 18.83
CA GLY A 140 8.63 -2.60 19.93
C GLY A 140 9.88 -1.87 19.42
N LEU A 141 10.29 -0.82 20.11
CA LEU A 141 11.39 0.01 19.65
C LEU A 141 12.23 0.43 20.86
N MET A 142 13.55 0.31 20.75
CA MET A 142 14.51 0.74 21.74
C MET A 142 15.31 1.91 21.15
N PRO A 143 14.98 3.16 21.51
CA PRO A 143 15.72 4.32 21.04
C PRO A 143 17.08 4.41 21.74
N ASN A 144 17.99 5.20 21.19
CA ASN A 144 19.25 5.61 21.78
C ASN A 144 19.36 7.15 21.83
N GLU A 145 20.43 7.69 22.38
CA GLU A 145 20.60 9.15 22.50
C GLU A 145 20.68 9.89 21.16
N HIS A 146 20.95 9.18 20.05
CA HIS A 146 21.03 9.73 18.70
C HIS A 146 19.76 9.48 17.87
N SER A 147 18.80 8.73 18.42
CA SER A 147 17.55 8.41 17.75
C SER A 147 16.70 9.64 17.53
N ASN A 148 15.96 9.66 16.43
CA ASN A 148 14.82 10.53 16.28
C ASN A 148 13.58 9.84 16.87
N LEU A 149 12.72 10.64 17.50
CA LEU A 149 11.41 10.18 17.94
C LEU A 149 10.35 10.69 16.99
N ILE A 150 9.25 9.95 16.88
CA ILE A 150 8.06 10.35 16.12
C ILE A 150 6.83 10.27 17.02
N GLY A 151 5.84 11.11 16.76
CA GLY A 151 4.60 11.09 17.54
C GLY A 151 3.87 9.76 17.43
N LEU A 152 3.28 9.26 18.52
CA LEU A 152 2.60 7.96 18.59
C LEU A 152 1.56 7.76 17.48
N SER A 153 0.80 8.79 17.12
CA SER A 153 -0.17 8.74 16.02
C SER A 153 0.47 8.51 14.64
N LYS A 154 1.78 8.75 14.49
CA LYS A 154 2.49 8.54 13.23
C LYS A 154 2.70 7.05 12.93
N TYR A 155 2.93 6.23 13.96
CA TYR A 155 3.03 4.79 13.80
C TYR A 155 1.76 4.20 13.19
N SER A 156 0.58 4.59 13.69
CA SER A 156 -0.69 4.12 13.14
C SER A 156 -0.92 4.59 11.70
N ARG A 157 -0.59 5.85 11.38
CA ARG A 157 -0.75 6.39 10.02
C ARG A 157 0.21 5.73 9.02
N LEU A 158 1.45 5.45 9.43
CA LEU A 158 2.41 4.74 8.60
C LEU A 158 1.98 3.30 8.37
N ALA A 159 1.51 2.62 9.42
CA ALA A 159 0.96 1.28 9.32
C ALA A 159 -0.24 1.24 8.36
N GLU A 160 -1.21 2.14 8.51
CA GLU A 160 -2.35 2.25 7.60
C GLU A 160 -1.89 2.47 6.15
N TRP A 161 -0.95 3.39 5.92
CA TRP A 161 -0.45 3.68 4.58
C TRP A 161 0.27 2.50 3.91
N ILE A 162 1.06 1.72 4.68
CA ILE A 162 1.72 0.51 4.17
C ILE A 162 0.69 -0.60 3.92
N MET A 163 -0.23 -0.80 4.86
CA MET A 163 -1.22 -1.87 4.80
C MET A 163 -2.31 -1.62 3.76
N SER A 164 -2.59 -0.38 3.39
CA SER A 164 -3.53 -0.03 2.31
C SER A 164 -2.90 -0.27 0.92
N ARG A 165 -2.43 -1.48 0.67
CA ARG A 165 -1.88 -1.98 -0.60
C ARG A 165 -2.22 -3.46 -0.73
N PRO A 166 -2.18 -4.06 -1.94
CA PRO A 166 -2.13 -5.52 -2.03
C PRO A 166 -0.86 -6.03 -1.36
N GLN A 167 -0.98 -6.77 -0.26
CA GLN A 167 0.16 -7.15 0.58
C GLN A 167 0.33 -8.66 0.71
N ILE A 168 1.56 -9.04 1.01
CA ILE A 168 1.91 -10.28 1.70
C ILE A 168 2.34 -9.86 3.10
N GLN A 169 1.89 -10.56 4.12
CA GLN A 169 2.08 -10.16 5.52
C GLN A 169 3.56 -9.95 5.87
N GLU A 170 4.43 -10.84 5.43
CA GLU A 170 5.88 -10.80 5.68
C GLU A 170 6.54 -9.58 5.02
N GLU A 171 6.14 -9.25 3.80
CA GLU A 171 6.65 -8.06 3.10
C GLU A 171 6.16 -6.77 3.75
N ALA A 172 4.90 -6.74 4.19
CA ALA A 172 4.31 -5.57 4.83
C ALA A 172 5.03 -5.19 6.13
N ILE A 173 5.34 -6.19 6.98
CA ILE A 173 6.07 -5.94 8.23
C ILE A 173 7.53 -5.56 7.98
N THR A 174 8.15 -6.12 6.94
CA THR A 174 9.51 -5.73 6.51
C THR A 174 9.54 -4.27 6.05
N GLN A 175 8.61 -3.87 5.17
CA GLN A 175 8.48 -2.47 4.74
C GLN A 175 8.24 -1.52 5.93
N MET A 176 7.43 -1.93 6.91
CA MET A 176 7.20 -1.13 8.11
C MET A 176 8.46 -0.97 8.95
N ALA A 177 9.19 -2.07 9.12
CA ALA A 177 10.44 -2.06 9.88
C ALA A 177 11.52 -1.21 9.20
N GLU A 178 11.75 -1.36 7.90
CA GLU A 178 12.71 -0.56 7.12
C GLU A 178 12.39 0.94 7.19
N LEU A 179 11.11 1.30 7.08
CA LEU A 179 10.68 2.68 7.18
C LEU A 179 10.94 3.26 8.57
N LEU A 180 10.66 2.51 9.64
CA LEU A 180 10.91 2.94 11.01
C LEU A 180 12.41 3.02 11.32
N MET A 181 13.20 2.05 10.85
CA MET A 181 14.66 2.10 10.96
C MET A 181 15.23 3.38 10.35
N THR A 182 14.75 3.75 9.18
CA THR A 182 15.19 4.99 8.49
C THR A 182 14.76 6.25 9.24
N LYS A 183 13.57 6.25 9.84
CA LYS A 183 12.99 7.45 10.50
C LYS A 183 13.47 7.65 11.92
N VAL A 184 13.67 6.59 12.67
CA VAL A 184 13.95 6.63 14.10
C VAL A 184 15.41 6.35 14.42
N SER A 185 16.06 5.47 13.64
CA SER A 185 17.43 4.96 13.88
C SER A 185 17.59 4.41 15.32
N PRO A 186 16.75 3.46 15.74
CA PRO A 186 16.81 2.89 17.09
C PRO A 186 17.91 1.84 17.22
N ASP A 187 18.31 1.48 18.43
CA ASP A 187 19.21 0.35 18.70
C ASP A 187 18.55 -1.01 18.45
N GLY A 188 17.24 -1.08 18.64
CA GLY A 188 16.46 -2.27 18.38
C GLY A 188 15.05 -1.95 17.92
N LEU A 189 14.56 -2.76 17.00
CA LEU A 189 13.20 -2.66 16.45
C LEU A 189 12.62 -4.06 16.28
N ALA A 190 11.38 -4.24 16.73
CA ALA A 190 10.59 -5.43 16.47
C ALA A 190 9.22 -4.99 15.93
N VAL A 191 8.76 -5.62 14.85
CA VAL A 191 7.42 -5.43 14.31
C VAL A 191 6.73 -6.78 14.30
N ILE A 192 5.61 -6.89 14.99
CA ILE A 192 4.84 -8.13 15.14
C ILE A 192 3.44 -7.88 14.62
N MET A 193 3.00 -8.72 13.70
CA MET A 193 1.64 -8.68 13.17
C MET A 193 0.95 -10.03 13.38
N ARG A 194 -0.26 -9.99 13.91
CA ARG A 194 -1.17 -11.13 13.93
C ARG A 194 -2.36 -10.78 13.06
N SER A 195 -2.62 -11.60 12.05
CA SER A 195 -3.74 -11.37 11.13
C SER A 195 -4.51 -12.66 10.86
N GLU A 196 -5.71 -12.44 10.33
CA GLU A 196 -6.59 -13.45 9.77
C GLU A 196 -6.83 -13.10 8.30
N GLU A 197 -6.56 -14.05 7.42
CA GLU A 197 -6.89 -13.94 6.01
C GLU A 197 -8.20 -14.69 5.76
N HIS A 198 -9.20 -13.98 5.27
CA HIS A 198 -10.47 -14.57 4.86
C HIS A 198 -10.35 -15.01 3.39
N THR A 199 -9.92 -16.25 3.18
CA THR A 199 -9.95 -16.89 1.87
C THR A 199 -11.32 -17.53 1.64
N SER A 200 -11.60 -17.91 0.38
CA SER A 200 -12.80 -18.67 -0.01
C SER A 200 -12.86 -20.09 0.61
N GLU A 201 -11.80 -20.57 1.22
CA GLU A 201 -11.81 -21.76 2.05
C GLU A 201 -12.47 -21.44 3.40
N LEU A 202 -13.42 -22.24 3.82
CA LEU A 202 -14.30 -22.05 4.99
C LEU A 202 -13.56 -21.97 6.35
N GLN A 203 -12.24 -21.97 6.38
CA GLN A 203 -11.44 -21.83 7.59
C GLN A 203 -10.56 -20.58 7.51
N PRO A 204 -10.70 -19.63 8.47
CA PRO A 204 -9.78 -18.51 8.56
C PRO A 204 -8.37 -19.03 8.80
N ARG A 205 -7.42 -18.61 7.96
CA ARG A 205 -6.01 -18.86 8.19
C ARG A 205 -5.44 -17.77 9.10
N PHE A 206 -4.98 -18.18 10.27
CA PHE A 206 -4.29 -17.31 11.19
C PHE A 206 -2.81 -17.25 10.82
N GLY A 207 -2.29 -16.05 10.61
CA GLY A 207 -0.86 -15.80 10.42
C GLY A 207 -0.29 -14.94 11.55
N VAL A 208 0.89 -15.32 12.05
CA VAL A 208 1.70 -14.46 12.91
C VAL A 208 3.03 -14.27 12.20
N SER A 209 3.33 -13.03 11.83
CA SER A 209 4.61 -12.68 11.21
C SER A 209 5.33 -11.65 12.05
N TYR A 210 6.64 -11.71 12.08
CA TYR A 210 7.47 -10.78 12.83
C TYR A 210 8.72 -10.41 12.03
N ALA A 211 9.14 -9.15 12.17
CA ALA A 211 10.45 -8.68 11.75
C ALA A 211 11.15 -8.10 12.97
N VAL A 212 12.37 -8.55 13.21
CA VAL A 212 13.23 -8.06 14.30
C VAL A 212 14.51 -7.54 13.69
N PHE A 213 14.81 -6.27 13.95
CA PHE A 213 16.05 -5.62 13.57
C PHE A 213 16.77 -5.19 14.85
N CYS A 214 17.94 -5.76 15.08
CA CYS A 214 18.83 -5.33 16.15
C CYS A 214 20.04 -4.66 15.52
N LEU A 215 20.26 -3.39 15.83
CA LEU A 215 21.54 -2.71 15.60
C LEU A 215 22.37 -2.86 16.88
N LYS A 216 23.65 -3.17 16.71
CA LYS A 216 24.64 -3.12 17.82
C LYS A 216 25.31 -1.78 17.84
#